data_94acb5d6510eb62c07e9aa17d948b724
#
_entry.id   94acb5d6510eb62c07e9aa17d948b724
#
_cell.length_a   1.000
_cell.length_b   1.000
_cell.length_c   1.000
_cell.angle_alpha   90.00
_cell.angle_beta   90.00
_cell.angle_gamma   90.00
#
_symmetry.space_group_name_H-M   'P 1'
#
loop_
_entity.id
_entity.type
_entity.pdbx_description
1 polymer ?
#
loop_
_entity_poly.entity_id
_entity_poly.type
_entity_poly.pdbx_seq_one_letter_code
_entity_poly.pdbx_strand_id
1 'polypeptide(L)'
;MALFAAGACGHSNDGGGSNSGNGGANASGGQTNAGATNAAGTTSTAGTPSSGGAASGGAIGNGGSSAPNGGMASGGAGASSGGGSQATGGNTPTAGAGTSGGASGSGGAAGASTGGVSNPTGARFPFPANQRSSRCTYPKSASAADAQRAYDTWKTEILTSDGAGGHLRVKRPNSPGAEVNSTVSEGIAYGMLLSVAMADQHTFDELWKYSQKWINSNGLMNWYINAAGTQALGTGAATDADEDIAWALVMAHRQWGGAGSLDKPYIELAKAQIDAIWRTEVDHNQADMLLPGDTWGSNPLFNPSYFAPNQYRIFGEVTGKTDDWNRVIATGYTIIEKSLNASSKNASNGLVPAWCGSDGMPKSPPSGSATNYQYDSARTPYRIGLDYCFNGEPRAKDYLAKVSSFFAGVGAGSIVDGYNLDGTPRPDPDSPSGSPQSAVFVGCAAVGAMHDATYQSFIDDAYTRVATGTLLARSRYYNLSWTALNLLMLTGNFAEYPNP
;
A
#
# COMPACT_ATOMS: atom_id res chain seq x y z
N MET A 1 -11.40 -24.08 -4.61
CA MET A 1 -11.29 -23.30 -3.38
C MET A 1 -9.95 -22.60 -3.46
N ALA A 2 -9.96 -21.37 -3.97
CA ALA A 2 -8.74 -20.63 -4.23
C ALA A 2 -8.23 -20.01 -2.92
N LEU A 3 -6.99 -20.32 -2.55
CA LEU A 3 -6.31 -19.69 -1.44
C LEU A 3 -5.90 -18.28 -1.87
N PHE A 4 -6.53 -17.28 -1.32
CA PHE A 4 -6.06 -15.91 -1.41
C PHE A 4 -4.93 -15.72 -0.39
N ALA A 5 -3.70 -15.68 -0.86
CA ALA A 5 -2.65 -14.97 -0.18
C ALA A 5 -2.70 -13.53 -0.69
N ALA A 6 -3.45 -12.66 -0.02
CA ALA A 6 -3.24 -11.23 -0.13
C ALA A 6 -1.77 -10.97 0.16
N GLY A 7 -1.08 -10.40 -0.81
CA GLY A 7 0.35 -10.39 -0.89
C GLY A 7 1.06 -9.92 0.35
N ALA A 8 2.12 -10.56 0.61
CA ALA A 8 3.21 -10.25 1.49
C ALA A 8 3.17 -10.81 2.92
N CYS A 9 2.91 -12.09 3.18
CA CYS A 9 3.44 -12.76 4.38
C CYS A 9 3.32 -14.26 4.22
N GLY A 10 4.27 -14.88 3.56
CA GLY A 10 4.42 -16.33 3.52
C GLY A 10 5.00 -16.86 4.83
N HIS A 11 4.31 -17.77 5.46
CA HIS A 11 4.93 -18.66 6.44
C HIS A 11 5.37 -19.93 5.74
N SER A 12 6.64 -20.19 5.72
CA SER A 12 7.21 -21.50 5.43
C SER A 12 7.05 -22.38 6.67
N ASN A 13 6.26 -23.45 6.57
CA ASN A 13 6.39 -24.59 7.50
C ASN A 13 7.18 -25.69 6.79
N ASP A 14 8.41 -25.89 7.24
CA ASP A 14 9.17 -27.11 7.01
C ASP A 14 8.59 -28.24 7.85
N GLY A 15 8.23 -29.36 7.20
CA GLY A 15 7.84 -30.60 7.85
C GLY A 15 7.85 -31.72 6.83
N GLY A 16 9.01 -32.36 6.66
CA GLY A 16 9.21 -33.52 5.82
C GLY A 16 8.49 -34.77 6.35
N GLY A 17 8.12 -35.66 5.41
CA GLY A 17 7.65 -37.00 5.73
C GLY A 17 7.00 -37.68 4.55
N SER A 18 7.81 -38.42 3.81
CA SER A 18 7.41 -39.43 2.83
C SER A 18 6.51 -40.52 3.43
N ASN A 19 5.45 -40.95 2.75
CA ASN A 19 5.39 -42.31 2.24
C ASN A 19 4.13 -42.62 1.41
N SER A 20 4.36 -43.42 0.45
CA SER A 20 3.51 -44.11 -0.51
C SER A 20 2.45 -45.03 0.05
N GLY A 21 1.32 -45.22 -0.67
CA GLY A 21 0.44 -46.37 -0.48
C GLY A 21 -0.91 -46.29 -1.17
N ASN A 22 -1.00 -47.00 -2.20
CA ASN A 22 -2.06 -47.36 -3.15
C ASN A 22 -3.37 -47.89 -2.52
N GLY A 23 -4.53 -47.69 -3.21
CA GLY A 23 -5.56 -48.73 -3.30
C GLY A 23 -6.99 -48.40 -2.93
N GLY A 24 -7.86 -48.24 -3.94
CA GLY A 24 -9.06 -49.10 -4.07
C GLY A 24 -10.39 -48.64 -3.49
N ALA A 25 -11.24 -48.10 -4.34
CA ALA A 25 -12.60 -48.50 -4.72
C ALA A 25 -13.73 -48.74 -3.68
N ASN A 26 -14.84 -48.09 -3.98
CA ASN A 26 -16.27 -48.54 -4.02
C ASN A 26 -17.17 -48.51 -2.76
N ALA A 27 -18.21 -47.70 -2.99
CA ALA A 27 -19.65 -48.05 -3.05
C ALA A 27 -20.53 -47.96 -1.79
N SER A 28 -21.52 -47.09 -1.96
CA SER A 28 -22.96 -47.24 -1.72
C SER A 28 -23.54 -47.37 -0.30
N GLY A 29 -24.44 -46.45 -0.07
CA GLY A 29 -25.81 -46.82 0.30
C GLY A 29 -26.25 -46.64 1.74
N GLY A 30 -27.35 -45.95 1.92
CA GLY A 30 -28.29 -46.28 2.99
C GLY A 30 -28.76 -45.14 3.89
N GLN A 31 -29.92 -44.63 3.55
CA GLN A 31 -30.83 -43.86 4.41
C GLN A 31 -31.18 -44.57 5.70
N THR A 32 -31.54 -43.84 6.78
CA THR A 32 -32.91 -43.62 7.30
C THR A 32 -32.89 -43.10 8.74
N ASN A 33 -33.63 -42.07 8.93
CA ASN A 33 -34.68 -41.70 9.91
C ASN A 33 -34.56 -41.92 11.42
N ALA A 34 -34.86 -40.81 12.06
CA ALA A 34 -35.92 -40.56 13.08
C ALA A 34 -35.66 -40.95 14.55
N GLY A 35 -36.02 -40.01 15.39
CA GLY A 35 -36.51 -40.33 16.75
C GLY A 35 -36.19 -39.30 17.82
N ALA A 36 -37.21 -38.57 18.13
CA ALA A 36 -37.37 -37.59 19.21
C ALA A 36 -37.23 -38.15 20.60
N THR A 37 -36.96 -37.34 21.59
CA THR A 37 -37.77 -36.88 22.73
C THR A 37 -36.98 -36.66 24.03
N ASN A 38 -37.18 -35.46 24.56
CA ASN A 38 -37.45 -35.01 25.95
C ASN A 38 -36.67 -35.58 27.17
N ALA A 39 -36.16 -34.71 28.00
CA ALA A 39 -36.73 -34.08 29.18
C ALA A 39 -35.71 -33.86 30.33
N ALA A 40 -35.66 -32.66 30.80
CA ALA A 40 -35.73 -32.13 32.17
C ALA A 40 -34.98 -32.79 33.35
N GLY A 41 -34.36 -31.93 34.15
CA GLY A 41 -34.13 -32.18 35.59
C GLY A 41 -32.86 -31.50 36.13
N THR A 42 -32.92 -30.31 36.58
CA THR A 42 -32.92 -29.69 37.94
C THR A 42 -31.73 -29.95 38.86
N THR A 43 -31.21 -28.78 39.31
CA THR A 43 -30.83 -28.33 40.65
C THR A 43 -29.46 -28.60 41.26
N SER A 44 -28.77 -27.50 41.52
CA SER A 44 -28.17 -26.97 42.77
C SER A 44 -26.99 -27.77 43.38
N THR A 45 -25.92 -27.15 43.82
CA THR A 45 -25.72 -26.20 44.93
C THR A 45 -24.23 -25.84 45.06
N ALA A 46 -24.04 -24.71 45.64
CA ALA A 46 -22.87 -24.00 46.08
C ALA A 46 -21.79 -24.77 46.89
N GLY A 47 -20.56 -24.20 46.84
CA GLY A 47 -19.53 -24.54 47.83
C GLY A 47 -18.23 -23.77 47.57
N THR A 48 -18.06 -22.61 48.19
CA THR A 48 -16.80 -21.93 48.54
C THR A 48 -16.48 -22.23 50.01
N PRO A 49 -15.32 -21.82 50.62
CA PRO A 49 -13.93 -21.59 50.20
C PRO A 49 -12.87 -22.18 51.17
N SER A 50 -11.59 -22.01 50.90
CA SER A 50 -10.53 -21.69 51.90
C SER A 50 -9.14 -21.76 51.25
N SER A 51 -8.40 -20.68 51.22
CA SER A 51 -7.44 -20.11 52.16
C SER A 51 -6.18 -20.94 52.43
N GLY A 52 -5.02 -20.33 52.12
CA GLY A 52 -3.84 -20.45 52.96
C GLY A 52 -2.59 -20.97 52.32
N GLY A 53 -1.53 -20.20 52.40
CA GLY A 53 -0.18 -20.70 52.52
C GLY A 53 0.89 -19.88 51.77
N ALA A 54 1.42 -18.87 52.48
CA ALA A 54 2.68 -18.17 52.15
C ALA A 54 3.87 -18.96 52.71
N ALA A 55 5.02 -18.86 52.06
CA ALA A 55 6.39 -18.78 52.64
C ALA A 55 7.40 -18.86 51.49
N SER A 56 8.14 -17.85 51.17
CA SER A 56 9.38 -17.26 51.71
C SER A 56 10.63 -18.09 51.44
N GLY A 57 11.59 -17.45 50.74
CA GLY A 57 12.96 -17.54 51.16
C GLY A 57 13.97 -18.10 50.19
N GLY A 58 14.97 -17.33 49.89
CA GLY A 58 16.27 -17.86 49.56
C GLY A 58 17.02 -17.09 48.46
N ALA A 59 17.76 -16.11 48.91
CA ALA A 59 18.76 -15.33 48.16
C ALA A 59 20.14 -16.04 48.15
N ILE A 60 21.03 -15.47 47.33
CA ILE A 60 22.48 -15.44 47.40
C ILE A 60 23.23 -16.33 46.39
N GLY A 61 24.14 -15.65 45.67
CA GLY A 61 25.34 -16.26 45.13
C GLY A 61 26.00 -15.47 43.99
N ASN A 62 26.81 -14.51 44.37
CA ASN A 62 27.81 -13.73 43.65
C ASN A 62 28.90 -14.56 42.97
N GLY A 63 29.58 -13.92 42.00
CA GLY A 63 30.92 -14.19 41.52
C GLY A 63 30.98 -14.28 39.99
N GLY A 64 31.74 -13.56 39.27
CA GLY A 64 32.95 -12.77 39.47
C GLY A 64 33.68 -12.78 38.13
N SER A 65 33.94 -11.59 37.64
CA SER A 65 35.03 -11.08 36.80
C SER A 65 35.98 -12.05 36.10
N SER A 66 36.28 -11.76 34.84
CA SER A 66 37.61 -11.32 34.39
C SER A 66 37.67 -11.13 32.85
N ALA A 67 38.08 -9.95 32.42
CA ALA A 67 38.76 -9.71 31.17
C ALA A 67 40.27 -10.02 31.37
N PRO A 68 41.03 -10.24 30.28
CA PRO A 68 42.00 -9.20 29.94
C PRO A 68 42.25 -8.95 28.45
N ASN A 69 42.40 -7.73 28.13
CA ASN A 69 43.41 -6.98 27.40
C ASN A 69 44.48 -7.71 26.54
N GLY A 70 44.76 -7.06 25.44
CA GLY A 70 45.99 -7.05 24.66
C GLY A 70 45.76 -7.26 23.18
N GLY A 71 46.27 -6.47 22.26
CA GLY A 71 47.33 -5.45 22.25
C GLY A 71 47.46 -4.92 20.82
N MET A 72 48.00 -3.78 20.72
CA MET A 72 48.35 -2.96 19.54
C MET A 72 49.38 -3.60 18.60
N ALA A 73 49.33 -3.17 17.29
CA ALA A 73 50.45 -2.76 16.43
C ALA A 73 49.89 -2.32 15.11
N SER A 74 49.86 -1.09 14.66
CA SER A 74 50.83 -0.07 14.22
C SER A 74 51.71 -0.52 13.04
N GLY A 75 51.68 0.30 11.99
CA GLY A 75 52.62 0.40 10.87
C GLY A 75 51.94 0.21 9.51
N GLY A 76 52.12 1.04 8.52
CA GLY A 76 53.03 2.13 8.28
C GLY A 76 52.79 2.65 6.87
N ALA A 77 53.13 3.85 6.67
CA ALA A 77 52.98 4.69 5.49
C ALA A 77 53.79 4.21 4.25
N GLY A 78 53.32 4.66 3.07
CA GLY A 78 54.12 4.62 1.84
C GLY A 78 53.49 5.52 0.78
N ALA A 79 54.02 6.73 0.69
CA ALA A 79 53.79 7.71 -0.36
C ALA A 79 54.83 7.58 -1.48
N SER A 80 54.43 7.88 -2.71
CA SER A 80 55.25 8.58 -3.75
C SER A 80 54.42 8.67 -5.03
N SER A 81 54.04 9.85 -5.47
CA SER A 81 54.76 10.91 -6.18
C SER A 81 54.96 10.61 -7.67
N GLY A 82 54.42 11.52 -8.47
CA GLY A 82 55.08 12.00 -9.66
C GLY A 82 54.24 12.10 -10.90
N GLY A 83 53.95 13.27 -11.32
CA GLY A 83 54.35 14.07 -12.39
C GLY A 83 53.30 14.03 -13.54
N GLY A 84 52.71 15.05 -14.03
CA GLY A 84 53.16 16.35 -14.47
C GLY A 84 53.14 16.41 -15.97
N SER A 85 52.26 17.23 -16.56
CA SER A 85 52.65 18.21 -17.56
C SER A 85 51.45 18.88 -18.24
N GLN A 86 51.56 20.19 -18.35
CA GLN A 86 50.73 21.18 -19.00
C GLN A 86 50.86 21.16 -20.55
N ALA A 87 49.85 21.74 -21.23
CA ALA A 87 49.92 22.76 -22.30
C ALA A 87 48.51 23.15 -22.75
N THR A 88 48.04 24.28 -22.45
CA THR A 88 47.99 25.64 -23.06
C THR A 88 47.56 25.74 -24.52
N GLY A 89 46.58 26.63 -24.77
CA GLY A 89 46.21 27.28 -26.02
C GLY A 89 44.68 27.29 -26.22
N GLY A 90 43.91 28.28 -26.04
CA GLY A 90 43.93 29.71 -26.27
C GLY A 90 43.46 30.05 -27.69
N ASN A 91 42.16 30.50 -27.84
CA ASN A 91 41.82 31.62 -28.67
C ASN A 91 40.32 31.78 -28.87
N THR A 92 39.75 32.85 -28.32
CA THR A 92 38.62 33.57 -28.91
C THR A 92 39.11 34.49 -30.03
N PRO A 93 38.32 34.81 -31.05
CA PRO A 93 37.59 36.09 -31.00
C PRO A 93 36.25 36.19 -31.76
N THR A 94 35.39 37.05 -31.22
CA THR A 94 34.73 38.23 -31.83
C THR A 94 33.62 38.10 -32.91
N ALA A 95 32.57 38.77 -32.60
CA ALA A 95 31.35 39.22 -33.25
C ALA A 95 31.39 39.54 -34.73
N GLY A 96 30.25 39.31 -35.39
CA GLY A 96 29.90 39.92 -36.68
C GLY A 96 28.39 39.83 -36.95
N ALA A 97 27.72 40.96 -36.94
CA ALA A 97 26.33 41.15 -37.32
C ALA A 97 26.15 41.12 -38.83
N GLY A 98 25.02 40.63 -39.33
CA GLY A 98 24.67 40.71 -40.72
C GLY A 98 23.29 40.19 -41.08
N THR A 99 22.47 41.02 -41.58
CA THR A 99 21.06 41.05 -41.92
C THR A 99 20.60 40.17 -43.08
N SER A 100 19.32 39.74 -42.98
CA SER A 100 18.25 39.63 -44.01
C SER A 100 18.31 38.59 -45.14
N GLY A 101 17.19 37.90 -45.34
CA GLY A 101 16.70 37.52 -46.65
C GLY A 101 16.29 36.06 -46.83
N GLY A 102 15.07 35.80 -46.81
CA GLY A 102 14.07 35.10 -47.59
C GLY A 102 14.33 33.73 -48.28
N ALA A 103 13.22 32.98 -48.28
CA ALA A 103 12.73 32.02 -49.28
C ALA A 103 12.98 30.50 -49.03
N SER A 104 11.89 29.83 -48.72
CA SER A 104 11.37 28.52 -49.19
C SER A 104 12.32 27.48 -49.80
N GLY A 105 12.25 26.25 -49.23
CA GLY A 105 12.74 25.03 -49.88
C GLY A 105 12.42 23.80 -49.05
N SER A 106 11.49 23.01 -49.52
CA SER A 106 11.11 21.66 -49.06
C SER A 106 12.26 20.66 -49.18
N GLY A 107 12.42 19.80 -48.17
CA GLY A 107 13.27 18.64 -48.31
C GLY A 107 13.39 17.88 -46.99
N GLY A 108 12.73 16.71 -46.91
CA GLY A 108 12.76 15.85 -45.74
C GLY A 108 14.11 15.19 -45.50
N ALA A 109 14.50 15.08 -44.26
CA ALA A 109 15.43 14.10 -43.75
C ALA A 109 15.02 13.72 -42.35
N ALA A 110 14.82 12.40 -42.17
CA ALA A 110 14.53 11.79 -40.89
C ALA A 110 15.73 12.01 -39.94
N GLY A 111 15.56 12.88 -38.95
CA GLY A 111 16.47 13.06 -37.84
C GLY A 111 15.94 12.29 -36.63
N ALA A 112 16.78 11.40 -36.10
CA ALA A 112 16.55 10.71 -34.86
C ALA A 112 16.30 11.71 -33.73
N SER A 113 15.09 11.71 -33.19
CA SER A 113 14.68 12.50 -32.04
C SER A 113 15.25 11.86 -30.77
N THR A 114 16.24 12.52 -30.17
CA THR A 114 16.58 12.34 -28.76
C THR A 114 15.36 12.70 -27.93
N GLY A 115 14.89 11.70 -27.11
CA GLY A 115 13.67 11.82 -26.35
C GLY A 115 13.70 12.96 -25.34
N GLY A 116 13.20 14.09 -25.74
CA GLY A 116 12.69 15.09 -24.82
C GLY A 116 11.35 14.60 -24.28
N VAL A 117 11.20 14.58 -22.97
CA VAL A 117 9.93 14.33 -22.29
C VAL A 117 8.98 15.43 -22.77
N SER A 118 8.13 15.09 -23.74
CA SER A 118 7.05 15.96 -24.16
C SER A 118 6.04 16.03 -23.01
N ASN A 119 5.92 17.20 -22.40
CA ASN A 119 4.77 17.51 -21.55
C ASN A 119 3.49 17.12 -22.31
N PRO A 120 2.61 16.27 -21.75
CA PRO A 120 1.42 15.88 -22.47
C PRO A 120 0.57 17.12 -22.74
N THR A 121 0.35 17.41 -24.00
CA THR A 121 -0.52 18.49 -24.46
C THR A 121 -1.94 18.12 -24.00
N GLY A 122 -2.41 18.71 -22.87
CA GLY A 122 -3.76 18.49 -22.39
C GLY A 122 -3.92 18.21 -20.88
N ALA A 123 -2.86 18.03 -20.10
CA ALA A 123 -2.99 17.88 -18.66
C ALA A 123 -3.49 19.18 -18.01
N ARG A 124 -4.62 19.10 -17.28
CA ARG A 124 -5.19 20.27 -16.58
C ARG A 124 -4.40 20.62 -15.31
N PHE A 125 -3.81 19.62 -14.69
CA PHE A 125 -3.04 19.72 -13.45
C PHE A 125 -1.66 19.08 -13.65
N PRO A 126 -0.77 19.72 -14.46
CA PRO A 126 0.57 19.15 -14.72
C PRO A 126 1.36 19.06 -13.41
N PHE A 127 2.20 18.04 -13.31
CA PHE A 127 3.13 17.94 -12.18
C PHE A 127 4.26 19.00 -12.31
N PRO A 128 4.64 19.69 -11.24
CA PRO A 128 4.10 19.62 -9.88
C PRO A 128 2.83 20.46 -9.71
N ALA A 129 1.72 19.82 -9.34
CA ALA A 129 0.45 20.53 -9.15
C ALA A 129 0.44 21.42 -7.88
N ASN A 130 1.21 21.04 -6.84
CA ASN A 130 1.38 21.78 -5.58
C ASN A 130 0.05 22.20 -4.92
N GLN A 131 -0.94 21.34 -4.96
CA GLN A 131 -2.25 21.57 -4.35
C GLN A 131 -2.26 21.04 -2.91
N ARG A 132 -2.09 21.95 -1.97
CA ARG A 132 -2.08 21.64 -0.53
C ARG A 132 -3.45 21.93 0.09
N SER A 133 -4.01 20.94 0.80
CA SER A 133 -5.18 21.17 1.63
C SER A 133 -4.85 22.07 2.81
N SER A 134 -5.69 23.08 3.07
CA SER A 134 -5.54 23.96 4.24
C SER A 134 -5.85 23.26 5.59
N ARG A 135 -6.45 22.06 5.53
CA ARG A 135 -6.73 21.26 6.74
C ARG A 135 -5.53 20.47 7.23
N CYS A 136 -4.48 20.34 6.40
CA CYS A 136 -3.37 19.46 6.70
C CYS A 136 -2.04 20.21 6.81
N THR A 137 -1.19 19.70 7.68
CA THR A 137 0.15 20.19 7.94
C THR A 137 1.14 19.44 7.05
N TYR A 138 1.97 20.17 6.33
CA TYR A 138 2.93 19.60 5.40
C TYR A 138 4.36 19.70 5.95
N PRO A 139 5.28 18.80 5.56
CA PRO A 139 6.69 18.92 5.92
C PRO A 139 7.25 20.27 5.46
N LYS A 140 8.10 20.88 6.31
CA LYS A 140 8.69 22.20 6.01
C LYS A 140 9.66 22.15 4.82
N SER A 141 10.38 21.03 4.68
CA SER A 141 11.35 20.80 3.59
C SER A 141 10.76 20.09 2.38
N ALA A 142 9.42 19.92 2.32
CA ALA A 142 8.77 19.18 1.25
C ALA A 142 9.08 19.76 -0.14
N SER A 143 9.61 18.91 -1.03
CA SER A 143 10.01 19.27 -2.40
C SER A 143 9.37 18.34 -3.42
N ALA A 144 8.76 18.91 -4.46
CA ALA A 144 8.25 18.15 -5.60
C ALA A 144 9.35 17.31 -6.29
N ALA A 145 10.61 17.78 -6.24
CA ALA A 145 11.74 17.01 -6.79
C ALA A 145 11.94 15.65 -6.11
N ASP A 146 11.57 15.50 -4.83
CA ASP A 146 11.66 14.23 -4.14
C ASP A 146 10.59 13.25 -4.64
N ALA A 147 9.38 13.72 -4.87
CA ALA A 147 8.31 12.92 -5.47
C ALA A 147 8.64 12.53 -6.93
N GLN A 148 9.22 13.47 -7.72
CA GLN A 148 9.68 13.16 -9.08
C GLN A 148 10.73 12.06 -9.08
N ARG A 149 11.76 12.19 -8.24
CA ARG A 149 12.83 11.18 -8.13
C ARG A 149 12.28 9.80 -7.72
N ALA A 150 11.34 9.77 -6.79
CA ALA A 150 10.71 8.52 -6.36
C ALA A 150 9.92 7.86 -7.49
N TYR A 151 9.17 8.65 -8.26
CA TYR A 151 8.45 8.16 -9.44
C TYR A 151 9.40 7.63 -10.53
N ASP A 152 10.47 8.36 -10.83
CA ASP A 152 11.46 7.94 -11.83
C ASP A 152 12.15 6.64 -11.43
N THR A 153 12.47 6.49 -10.14
CA THR A 153 13.02 5.25 -9.59
C THR A 153 12.01 4.11 -9.69
N TRP A 154 10.76 4.34 -9.32
CA TRP A 154 9.68 3.37 -9.44
C TRP A 154 9.50 2.91 -10.90
N LYS A 155 9.45 3.85 -11.86
CA LYS A 155 9.35 3.51 -13.29
C LYS A 155 10.52 2.65 -13.75
N THR A 156 11.73 3.02 -13.39
CA THR A 156 12.94 2.32 -13.83
C THR A 156 13.03 0.90 -13.30
N GLU A 157 12.65 0.69 -12.04
CA GLU A 157 12.86 -0.59 -11.37
C GLU A 157 11.67 -1.53 -11.44
N ILE A 158 10.44 -0.99 -11.49
CA ILE A 158 9.20 -1.75 -11.26
C ILE A 158 8.34 -1.85 -12.52
N LEU A 159 8.36 -0.83 -13.38
CA LEU A 159 7.59 -0.86 -14.62
C LEU A 159 8.30 -1.73 -15.67
N THR A 160 7.54 -2.53 -16.44
CA THR A 160 8.10 -3.39 -17.49
C THR A 160 7.08 -3.67 -18.59
N SER A 161 7.57 -3.89 -19.81
CA SER A 161 6.80 -4.43 -20.93
C SER A 161 6.91 -5.96 -21.04
N ASP A 162 7.86 -6.58 -20.32
CA ASP A 162 8.05 -8.04 -20.36
C ASP A 162 6.80 -8.75 -19.79
N GLY A 163 6.23 -9.67 -20.52
CA GLY A 163 5.02 -10.39 -20.15
C GLY A 163 3.76 -9.52 -20.10
N ALA A 164 3.81 -8.27 -20.63
CA ALA A 164 2.65 -7.37 -20.62
C ALA A 164 1.77 -7.49 -21.87
N GLY A 165 2.17 -8.32 -22.85
CA GLY A 165 1.36 -8.56 -24.06
C GLY A 165 1.17 -7.31 -24.91
N GLY A 166 2.23 -6.50 -25.03
CA GLY A 166 2.24 -5.27 -25.81
C GLY A 166 1.95 -3.99 -25.01
N HIS A 167 1.74 -4.10 -23.69
CA HIS A 167 1.44 -3.00 -22.78
C HIS A 167 2.53 -2.81 -21.72
N LEU A 168 2.23 -2.10 -20.64
CA LEU A 168 3.07 -1.97 -19.46
C LEU A 168 2.39 -2.64 -18.26
N ARG A 169 3.21 -3.24 -17.39
CA ARG A 169 2.77 -3.81 -16.13
C ARG A 169 3.74 -3.51 -15.00
N VAL A 170 3.29 -3.68 -13.78
CA VAL A 170 4.09 -3.53 -12.57
C VAL A 170 4.61 -4.91 -12.15
N LYS A 171 5.93 -5.10 -12.08
CA LYS A 171 6.56 -6.35 -11.66
C LYS A 171 6.93 -6.34 -10.18
N ARG A 172 6.99 -7.53 -9.57
CA ARG A 172 7.43 -7.75 -8.19
C ARG A 172 8.75 -8.51 -8.15
N PRO A 173 9.90 -7.82 -8.20
CA PRO A 173 11.21 -8.49 -8.38
C PRO A 173 11.63 -9.34 -7.19
N ASN A 174 11.16 -9.06 -5.96
CA ASN A 174 11.64 -9.71 -4.75
C ASN A 174 10.59 -9.80 -3.63
N SER A 175 9.31 -9.97 -3.94
CA SER A 175 8.27 -10.13 -2.91
C SER A 175 8.34 -11.54 -2.32
N PRO A 176 8.50 -11.70 -0.99
CA PRO A 176 8.57 -13.01 -0.34
C PRO A 176 7.34 -13.87 -0.62
N GLY A 177 7.53 -15.15 -0.86
CA GLY A 177 6.45 -16.10 -1.14
C GLY A 177 5.73 -15.92 -2.48
N ALA A 178 6.18 -15.00 -3.32
CA ALA A 178 5.60 -14.74 -4.63
C ALA A 178 6.54 -15.16 -5.77
N GLU A 179 5.97 -15.48 -6.93
CA GLU A 179 6.76 -15.66 -8.14
C GLU A 179 7.51 -14.37 -8.49
N VAL A 180 8.82 -14.47 -8.69
CA VAL A 180 9.69 -13.35 -9.05
C VAL A 180 9.20 -12.71 -10.35
N ASN A 181 9.11 -11.39 -10.38
CA ASN A 181 8.57 -10.59 -11.48
C ASN A 181 7.09 -10.84 -11.84
N SER A 182 6.31 -11.50 -10.97
CA SER A 182 4.86 -11.55 -11.09
C SER A 182 4.21 -10.16 -10.99
N THR A 183 2.93 -10.07 -11.27
CA THR A 183 2.12 -8.85 -11.11
C THR A 183 0.96 -9.12 -10.17
N VAL A 184 0.59 -8.13 -9.36
CA VAL A 184 -0.68 -8.08 -8.63
C VAL A 184 -1.49 -6.88 -9.05
N SER A 185 -2.82 -6.98 -8.94
CA SER A 185 -3.74 -5.88 -9.25
C SER A 185 -3.44 -4.62 -8.43
N GLU A 186 -3.06 -4.78 -7.15
CA GLU A 186 -2.60 -3.71 -6.26
C GLU A 186 -1.46 -2.90 -6.91
N GLY A 187 -0.49 -3.57 -7.56
CA GLY A 187 0.62 -2.89 -8.24
C GLY A 187 0.16 -2.08 -9.45
N ILE A 188 -0.79 -2.59 -10.22
CA ILE A 188 -1.39 -1.86 -11.34
C ILE A 188 -2.10 -0.61 -10.82
N ALA A 189 -2.89 -0.75 -9.77
CA ALA A 189 -3.61 0.35 -9.13
C ALA A 189 -2.67 1.46 -8.66
N TYR A 190 -1.61 1.11 -7.92
CA TYR A 190 -0.59 2.08 -7.49
C TYR A 190 0.08 2.77 -8.69
N GLY A 191 0.39 2.01 -9.75
CA GLY A 191 0.94 2.57 -10.97
C GLY A 191 0.02 3.57 -11.65
N MET A 192 -1.28 3.31 -11.70
CA MET A 192 -2.27 4.24 -12.25
C MET A 192 -2.42 5.50 -11.39
N LEU A 193 -2.46 5.37 -10.05
CA LEU A 193 -2.48 6.53 -9.14
C LEU A 193 -1.23 7.40 -9.29
N LEU A 194 -0.06 6.78 -9.35
CA LEU A 194 1.20 7.49 -9.56
C LEU A 194 1.20 8.22 -10.92
N SER A 195 0.80 7.52 -11.97
CA SER A 195 0.83 8.07 -13.33
C SER A 195 -0.13 9.25 -13.49
N VAL A 196 -1.34 9.20 -12.92
CA VAL A 196 -2.27 10.33 -13.01
C VAL A 196 -1.77 11.54 -12.23
N ALA A 197 -1.18 11.34 -11.04
CA ALA A 197 -0.62 12.42 -10.23
C ALA A 197 0.61 13.06 -10.90
N MET A 198 1.39 12.28 -11.63
CA MET A 198 2.56 12.74 -12.38
C MET A 198 2.23 13.25 -13.79
N ALA A 199 0.94 13.26 -14.17
CA ALA A 199 0.45 13.61 -15.51
C ALA A 199 1.05 12.75 -16.65
N ASP A 200 1.41 11.49 -16.37
CA ASP A 200 1.95 10.51 -17.32
C ASP A 200 0.82 9.66 -17.92
N GLN A 201 0.09 10.25 -18.86
CA GLN A 201 -1.07 9.63 -19.50
C GLN A 201 -0.72 8.32 -20.22
N HIS A 202 0.45 8.25 -20.88
CA HIS A 202 0.87 7.05 -21.60
C HIS A 202 1.03 5.86 -20.65
N THR A 203 1.75 6.03 -19.54
CA THR A 203 1.93 4.96 -18.55
C THR A 203 0.57 4.56 -17.95
N PHE A 204 -0.30 5.51 -17.67
CA PHE A 204 -1.67 5.27 -17.16
C PHE A 204 -2.47 4.37 -18.10
N ASP A 205 -2.56 4.76 -19.38
CA ASP A 205 -3.34 4.05 -20.38
C ASP A 205 -2.82 2.62 -20.61
N GLU A 206 -1.51 2.44 -20.64
CA GLU A 206 -0.89 1.13 -20.84
C GLU A 206 -1.11 0.18 -19.64
N LEU A 207 -1.07 0.70 -18.40
CA LEU A 207 -1.41 -0.08 -17.21
C LEU A 207 -2.89 -0.49 -17.20
N TRP A 208 -3.79 0.42 -17.58
CA TRP A 208 -5.20 0.09 -17.73
C TRP A 208 -5.42 -1.00 -18.78
N LYS A 209 -4.84 -0.86 -19.98
CA LYS A 209 -4.96 -1.88 -21.04
C LYS A 209 -4.44 -3.24 -20.58
N TYR A 210 -3.36 -3.27 -19.79
CA TYR A 210 -2.88 -4.52 -19.21
C TYR A 210 -3.90 -5.13 -18.25
N SER A 211 -4.48 -4.34 -17.35
CA SER A 211 -5.50 -4.85 -16.42
C SER A 211 -6.67 -5.51 -17.13
N GLN A 212 -7.08 -4.96 -18.27
CA GLN A 212 -8.21 -5.46 -19.08
C GLN A 212 -7.97 -6.85 -19.71
N LYS A 213 -6.72 -7.30 -19.80
CA LYS A 213 -6.39 -8.67 -20.23
C LYS A 213 -6.72 -9.71 -19.16
N TRP A 214 -6.91 -9.29 -17.93
CA TRP A 214 -7.02 -10.16 -16.76
C TRP A 214 -8.31 -10.00 -15.98
N ILE A 215 -9.33 -9.38 -16.57
CA ILE A 215 -10.64 -9.24 -15.94
C ILE A 215 -11.33 -10.59 -15.80
N ASN A 216 -12.02 -10.75 -14.68
CA ASN A 216 -12.87 -11.90 -14.38
C ASN A 216 -14.31 -11.69 -14.86
N SER A 217 -15.20 -12.63 -14.54
CA SER A 217 -16.61 -12.56 -14.95
C SER A 217 -17.39 -11.38 -14.35
N ASN A 218 -16.88 -10.77 -13.27
CA ASN A 218 -17.48 -9.60 -12.61
C ASN A 218 -17.03 -8.28 -13.24
N GLY A 219 -16.04 -8.33 -14.16
CA GLY A 219 -15.46 -7.15 -14.79
C GLY A 219 -14.33 -6.51 -14.00
N LEU A 220 -13.79 -7.21 -12.99
CA LEU A 220 -12.69 -6.77 -12.14
C LEU A 220 -11.42 -7.58 -12.43
N MET A 221 -10.23 -7.02 -12.15
CA MET A 221 -8.97 -7.70 -12.45
C MET A 221 -8.70 -8.86 -11.49
N ASN A 222 -8.34 -10.04 -12.01
CA ASN A 222 -7.76 -11.11 -11.20
C ASN A 222 -6.51 -10.63 -10.48
N TRP A 223 -6.43 -10.90 -9.18
CA TRP A 223 -5.46 -10.23 -8.31
C TRP A 223 -4.00 -10.62 -8.52
N TYR A 224 -3.68 -11.80 -9.10
CA TYR A 224 -2.31 -12.28 -9.19
C TYR A 224 -2.01 -12.95 -10.54
N ILE A 225 -1.04 -12.40 -11.28
CA ILE A 225 -0.65 -12.82 -12.62
C ILE A 225 0.83 -13.25 -12.61
N ASN A 226 1.14 -14.36 -13.30
CA ASN A 226 2.51 -14.85 -13.41
C ASN A 226 3.44 -13.88 -14.16
N ALA A 227 4.76 -14.08 -14.00
CA ALA A 227 5.78 -13.24 -14.60
C ALA A 227 5.72 -13.21 -16.13
N ALA A 228 5.38 -14.33 -16.74
CA ALA A 228 5.26 -14.44 -18.21
C ALA A 228 4.02 -13.75 -18.77
N GLY A 229 3.06 -13.32 -17.93
CA GLY A 229 1.80 -12.72 -18.39
C GLY A 229 0.95 -13.68 -19.23
N THR A 230 0.92 -14.96 -18.84
CA THR A 230 0.19 -16.03 -19.57
C THR A 230 -0.88 -16.71 -18.73
N GLN A 231 -0.87 -16.49 -17.40
CA GLN A 231 -1.79 -17.17 -16.48
C GLN A 231 -2.06 -16.31 -15.23
N ALA A 232 -3.34 -16.31 -14.81
CA ALA A 232 -3.69 -15.87 -13.46
C ALA A 232 -3.33 -16.98 -12.46
N LEU A 233 -2.45 -16.67 -11.53
CA LEU A 233 -2.07 -17.54 -10.40
C LEU A 233 -3.03 -17.41 -9.23
N GLY A 234 -3.70 -16.26 -9.11
CA GLY A 234 -4.77 -16.00 -8.17
C GLY A 234 -5.98 -15.41 -8.90
N THR A 235 -7.13 -16.08 -8.78
CA THR A 235 -8.40 -15.68 -9.38
C THR A 235 -9.28 -14.94 -8.37
N GLY A 236 -10.22 -14.13 -8.88
CA GLY A 236 -11.00 -13.17 -8.11
C GLY A 236 -10.31 -11.81 -8.04
N ALA A 237 -11.03 -10.83 -7.58
CA ALA A 237 -10.55 -9.46 -7.45
C ALA A 237 -10.09 -9.15 -6.03
N ALA A 238 -9.34 -8.08 -5.85
CA ALA A 238 -8.89 -7.55 -4.57
C ALA A 238 -9.34 -6.10 -4.46
N THR A 239 -10.21 -5.81 -3.50
CA THR A 239 -10.96 -4.57 -3.40
C THR A 239 -10.05 -3.34 -3.27
N ASP A 240 -8.91 -3.43 -2.57
CA ASP A 240 -7.95 -2.32 -2.47
C ASP A 240 -7.41 -1.87 -3.83
N ALA A 241 -7.23 -2.82 -4.74
CA ALA A 241 -6.81 -2.53 -6.10
C ALA A 241 -7.96 -1.95 -6.93
N ASP A 242 -9.15 -2.55 -6.83
CA ASP A 242 -10.27 -2.16 -7.66
C ASP A 242 -10.77 -0.74 -7.35
N GLU A 243 -10.82 -0.37 -6.06
CA GLU A 243 -11.17 0.99 -5.63
C GLU A 243 -10.11 2.02 -6.05
N ASP A 244 -8.81 1.68 -5.96
CA ASP A 244 -7.72 2.55 -6.40
C ASP A 244 -7.74 2.74 -7.93
N ILE A 245 -8.03 1.70 -8.71
CA ILE A 245 -8.22 1.77 -10.17
C ILE A 245 -9.41 2.66 -10.50
N ALA A 246 -10.55 2.46 -9.83
CA ALA A 246 -11.76 3.27 -10.05
C ALA A 246 -11.49 4.75 -9.76
N TRP A 247 -10.84 5.05 -8.64
CA TRP A 247 -10.47 6.42 -8.31
C TRP A 247 -9.46 7.02 -9.29
N ALA A 248 -8.43 6.26 -9.67
CA ALA A 248 -7.47 6.69 -10.67
C ALA A 248 -8.13 7.05 -12.02
N LEU A 249 -9.16 6.29 -12.45
CA LEU A 249 -9.94 6.60 -13.65
C LEU A 249 -10.75 7.89 -13.52
N VAL A 250 -11.35 8.16 -12.35
CA VAL A 250 -12.02 9.45 -12.09
C VAL A 250 -11.00 10.60 -12.14
N MET A 251 -9.83 10.42 -11.53
CA MET A 251 -8.75 11.42 -11.57
C MET A 251 -8.23 11.62 -13.00
N ALA A 252 -8.13 10.57 -13.81
CA ALA A 252 -7.76 10.64 -15.22
C ALA A 252 -8.77 11.46 -16.04
N HIS A 253 -10.06 11.28 -15.78
CA HIS A 253 -11.10 12.11 -16.37
C HIS A 253 -10.94 13.58 -16.00
N ARG A 254 -10.67 13.87 -14.74
CA ARG A 254 -10.46 15.23 -14.23
C ARG A 254 -9.17 15.85 -14.78
N GLN A 255 -8.12 15.03 -14.94
CA GLN A 255 -6.79 15.43 -15.42
C GLN A 255 -6.73 15.70 -16.93
N TRP A 256 -7.31 14.80 -17.73
CA TRP A 256 -7.15 14.83 -19.19
C TRP A 256 -8.49 14.94 -19.94
N GLY A 257 -9.61 14.56 -19.32
CA GLY A 257 -10.88 14.39 -20.04
C GLY A 257 -10.81 13.26 -21.05
N GLY A 258 -11.87 13.06 -21.83
CA GLY A 258 -11.91 12.12 -22.95
C GLY A 258 -11.51 10.69 -22.60
N ALA A 259 -10.79 10.04 -23.52
CA ALA A 259 -10.46 8.62 -23.48
C ALA A 259 -8.93 8.33 -23.53
N GLY A 260 -8.08 9.35 -23.75
CA GLY A 260 -6.67 9.10 -24.04
C GLY A 260 -6.51 8.15 -25.23
N SER A 261 -5.75 7.08 -25.06
CA SER A 261 -5.60 6.00 -26.04
C SER A 261 -6.51 4.78 -25.75
N LEU A 262 -7.54 4.94 -24.90
CA LEU A 262 -8.48 3.88 -24.51
C LEU A 262 -9.73 3.88 -25.42
N ASP A 263 -10.47 2.77 -25.40
CA ASP A 263 -11.66 2.60 -26.25
C ASP A 263 -12.88 3.40 -25.77
N LYS A 264 -12.88 3.81 -24.48
CA LYS A 264 -13.98 4.55 -23.85
C LYS A 264 -13.45 5.70 -23.02
N PRO A 265 -14.25 6.77 -22.81
CA PRO A 265 -13.91 7.84 -21.89
C PRO A 265 -13.59 7.33 -20.48
N TYR A 266 -12.58 7.93 -19.82
CA TYR A 266 -12.16 7.54 -18.47
C TYR A 266 -13.32 7.51 -17.48
N ILE A 267 -14.26 8.46 -17.58
CA ILE A 267 -15.41 8.50 -16.64
C ILE A 267 -16.40 7.35 -16.86
N GLU A 268 -16.56 6.85 -18.09
CA GLU A 268 -17.39 5.68 -18.35
C GLU A 268 -16.75 4.43 -17.79
N LEU A 269 -15.43 4.28 -17.95
CA LEU A 269 -14.67 3.17 -17.38
C LEU A 269 -14.70 3.22 -15.85
N ALA A 270 -14.54 4.41 -15.26
CA ALA A 270 -14.65 4.60 -13.81
C ALA A 270 -16.02 4.15 -13.27
N LYS A 271 -17.12 4.59 -13.90
CA LYS A 271 -18.48 4.22 -13.50
C LYS A 271 -18.70 2.72 -13.59
N ALA A 272 -18.22 2.07 -14.65
CA ALA A 272 -18.32 0.62 -14.80
C ALA A 272 -17.55 -0.13 -13.70
N GLN A 273 -16.35 0.33 -13.35
CA GLN A 273 -15.54 -0.23 -12.26
C GLN A 273 -16.24 -0.04 -10.91
N ILE A 274 -16.74 1.17 -10.61
CA ILE A 274 -17.47 1.49 -9.38
C ILE A 274 -18.75 0.64 -9.25
N ASP A 275 -19.50 0.46 -10.35
CA ASP A 275 -20.70 -0.40 -10.34
C ASP A 275 -20.35 -1.88 -10.13
N ALA A 276 -19.20 -2.36 -10.60
CA ALA A 276 -18.73 -3.71 -10.34
C ALA A 276 -18.36 -3.90 -8.85
N ILE A 277 -17.61 -2.96 -8.26
CA ILE A 277 -17.29 -2.95 -6.82
C ILE A 277 -18.59 -2.97 -5.99
N TRP A 278 -19.52 -2.07 -6.29
CA TRP A 278 -20.80 -1.99 -5.58
C TRP A 278 -21.57 -3.32 -5.57
N ARG A 279 -21.61 -4.01 -6.71
CA ARG A 279 -22.36 -5.27 -6.86
C ARG A 279 -21.67 -6.48 -6.22
N THR A 280 -20.35 -6.51 -6.14
CA THR A 280 -19.60 -7.74 -5.84
C THR A 280 -18.67 -7.64 -4.63
N GLU A 281 -18.33 -6.43 -4.20
CA GLU A 281 -17.38 -6.20 -3.11
C GLU A 281 -17.99 -5.44 -1.92
N VAL A 282 -19.31 -5.16 -1.98
CA VAL A 282 -20.07 -4.63 -0.85
C VAL A 282 -21.08 -5.67 -0.37
N ASP A 283 -21.03 -6.02 0.91
CA ASP A 283 -21.98 -6.93 1.53
C ASP A 283 -23.23 -6.18 1.98
N HIS A 284 -24.24 -6.16 1.12
CA HIS A 284 -25.52 -5.50 1.40
C HIS A 284 -26.33 -6.15 2.51
N ASN A 285 -25.99 -7.37 2.94
CA ASN A 285 -26.63 -8.06 4.08
C ASN A 285 -25.98 -7.70 5.41
N GLN A 286 -24.81 -7.06 5.40
CA GLN A 286 -24.09 -6.61 6.58
C GLN A 286 -23.85 -5.09 6.58
N ALA A 287 -24.94 -4.33 6.48
CA ALA A 287 -24.95 -2.87 6.52
C ALA A 287 -23.98 -2.22 5.49
N ASP A 288 -23.92 -2.76 4.30
CA ASP A 288 -23.02 -2.32 3.24
C ASP A 288 -21.54 -2.36 3.65
N MET A 289 -21.11 -3.44 4.33
CA MET A 289 -19.72 -3.65 4.70
C MET A 289 -18.86 -3.95 3.46
N LEU A 290 -17.71 -3.30 3.34
CA LEU A 290 -16.73 -3.60 2.30
C LEU A 290 -16.14 -5.01 2.50
N LEU A 291 -16.14 -5.81 1.46
CA LEU A 291 -15.48 -7.13 1.41
C LEU A 291 -14.05 -6.98 0.87
N PRO A 292 -13.13 -7.90 1.17
CA PRO A 292 -11.77 -7.86 0.66
C PRO A 292 -11.62 -8.21 -0.83
N GLY A 293 -12.69 -8.61 -1.49
CA GLY A 293 -12.71 -8.97 -2.90
C GLY A 293 -14.06 -9.59 -3.31
N ASP A 294 -14.26 -9.79 -4.59
CA ASP A 294 -15.52 -10.21 -5.20
C ASP A 294 -15.94 -11.67 -4.93
N THR A 295 -15.07 -12.47 -4.31
CA THR A 295 -15.33 -13.88 -3.96
C THR A 295 -15.49 -14.12 -2.46
N TRP A 296 -15.58 -13.07 -1.63
CA TRP A 296 -15.56 -13.15 -0.16
C TRP A 296 -16.94 -13.19 0.50
N GLY A 297 -18.04 -13.09 -0.24
CA GLY A 297 -19.40 -13.02 0.32
C GLY A 297 -19.81 -14.16 1.25
N SER A 298 -19.23 -15.36 1.11
CA SER A 298 -19.50 -16.50 1.98
C SER A 298 -18.68 -16.52 3.29
N ASN A 299 -17.67 -15.65 3.40
CA ASN A 299 -16.83 -15.52 4.58
C ASN A 299 -16.46 -14.04 4.78
N PRO A 300 -17.44 -13.23 5.16
CA PRO A 300 -17.24 -11.80 5.24
C PRO A 300 -16.21 -11.45 6.31
N LEU A 301 -15.19 -10.72 5.89
CA LEU A 301 -14.15 -10.13 6.71
C LEU A 301 -13.99 -8.68 6.28
N PHE A 302 -13.43 -7.90 7.17
CA PHE A 302 -13.05 -6.52 6.89
C PHE A 302 -11.53 -6.38 6.99
N ASN A 303 -10.91 -5.79 5.97
CA ASN A 303 -9.52 -5.37 6.02
C ASN A 303 -9.49 -3.85 6.24
N PRO A 304 -9.09 -3.36 7.41
CA PRO A 304 -9.05 -1.93 7.71
C PRO A 304 -8.27 -1.08 6.71
N SER A 305 -7.26 -1.65 6.05
CA SER A 305 -6.44 -0.93 5.09
C SER A 305 -7.07 -0.80 3.70
N TYR A 306 -8.12 -1.57 3.43
CA TYR A 306 -8.91 -1.46 2.19
C TYR A 306 -9.98 -0.37 2.32
N PHE A 307 -10.27 0.08 3.53
CA PHE A 307 -11.25 1.13 3.76
C PHE A 307 -10.73 2.50 3.28
N ALA A 308 -11.27 2.98 2.17
CA ALA A 308 -10.85 4.20 1.47
C ALA A 308 -11.99 5.25 1.39
N PRO A 309 -12.40 5.84 2.52
CA PRO A 309 -13.61 6.66 2.60
C PRO A 309 -13.58 7.89 1.68
N ASN A 310 -12.41 8.47 1.43
CA ASN A 310 -12.28 9.55 0.45
C ASN A 310 -12.73 9.12 -0.94
N GLN A 311 -12.35 7.94 -1.38
CA GLN A 311 -12.71 7.42 -2.70
C GLN A 311 -14.22 7.16 -2.80
N TYR A 312 -14.84 6.63 -1.75
CA TYR A 312 -16.29 6.35 -1.74
C TYR A 312 -17.13 7.62 -1.85
N ARG A 313 -16.67 8.76 -1.33
CA ARG A 313 -17.35 10.04 -1.54
C ARG A 313 -17.36 10.41 -3.02
N ILE A 314 -16.23 10.21 -3.69
CA ILE A 314 -16.09 10.46 -5.13
C ILE A 314 -16.94 9.47 -5.94
N PHE A 315 -16.99 8.21 -5.53
CA PHE A 315 -17.83 7.19 -6.18
C PHE A 315 -19.31 7.56 -6.09
N GLY A 316 -19.77 8.00 -4.93
CA GLY A 316 -21.14 8.52 -4.74
C GLY A 316 -21.43 9.71 -5.63
N GLU A 317 -20.51 10.65 -5.72
CA GLU A 317 -20.63 11.84 -6.57
C GLU A 317 -20.76 11.49 -8.06
N VAL A 318 -19.82 10.72 -8.61
CA VAL A 318 -19.77 10.45 -10.07
C VAL A 318 -20.86 9.48 -10.55
N THR A 319 -21.39 8.66 -9.64
CA THR A 319 -22.48 7.70 -9.95
C THR A 319 -23.86 8.23 -9.58
N GLY A 320 -23.94 9.34 -8.84
CA GLY A 320 -25.21 9.86 -8.29
C GLY A 320 -25.79 8.99 -7.15
N LYS A 321 -24.95 8.12 -6.53
CA LYS A 321 -25.33 7.18 -5.47
C LYS A 321 -24.72 7.58 -4.12
N THR A 322 -24.76 8.86 -3.77
CA THR A 322 -24.10 9.42 -2.57
C THR A 322 -24.58 8.75 -1.28
N ASP A 323 -25.89 8.51 -1.13
CA ASP A 323 -26.43 7.88 0.08
C ASP A 323 -25.98 6.42 0.24
N ASP A 324 -25.84 5.70 -0.86
CA ASP A 324 -25.35 4.33 -0.88
C ASP A 324 -23.90 4.27 -0.37
N TRP A 325 -23.01 5.05 -0.95
CA TRP A 325 -21.62 5.10 -0.54
C TRP A 325 -21.41 5.70 0.85
N ASN A 326 -22.29 6.61 1.30
CA ASN A 326 -22.27 7.09 2.68
C ASN A 326 -22.56 5.98 3.70
N ARG A 327 -23.37 4.95 3.35
CA ARG A 327 -23.56 3.79 4.24
C ARG A 327 -22.28 2.94 4.34
N VAL A 328 -21.58 2.72 3.23
CA VAL A 328 -20.25 2.04 3.25
C VAL A 328 -19.27 2.80 4.15
N ILE A 329 -19.21 4.14 4.01
CA ILE A 329 -18.36 4.99 4.85
C ILE A 329 -18.74 4.87 6.33
N ALA A 330 -20.03 4.94 6.64
CA ALA A 330 -20.51 4.86 8.03
C ALA A 330 -20.19 3.51 8.67
N THR A 331 -20.40 2.42 7.93
CA THR A 331 -20.09 1.06 8.37
C THR A 331 -18.58 0.86 8.56
N GLY A 332 -17.76 1.30 7.62
CA GLY A 332 -16.32 1.19 7.71
C GLY A 332 -15.75 1.92 8.93
N TYR A 333 -16.15 3.18 9.15
CA TYR A 333 -15.73 3.91 10.36
C TYR A 333 -16.20 3.24 11.65
N THR A 334 -17.42 2.70 11.67
CA THR A 334 -17.92 1.94 12.84
C THR A 334 -17.06 0.72 13.13
N ILE A 335 -16.60 0.00 12.11
CA ILE A 335 -15.72 -1.16 12.28
C ILE A 335 -14.32 -0.72 12.74
N ILE A 336 -13.76 0.34 12.14
CA ILE A 336 -12.48 0.93 12.59
C ILE A 336 -12.56 1.31 14.07
N GLU A 337 -13.61 1.98 14.50
CA GLU A 337 -13.81 2.36 15.91
C GLU A 337 -13.87 1.13 16.83
N LYS A 338 -14.68 0.12 16.49
CA LYS A 338 -14.80 -1.13 17.24
C LYS A 338 -13.48 -1.92 17.28
N SER A 339 -12.64 -1.80 16.24
CA SER A 339 -11.35 -2.52 16.19
C SER A 339 -10.33 -1.98 17.20
N LEU A 340 -10.56 -0.77 17.72
CA LEU A 340 -9.76 -0.14 18.76
C LEU A 340 -10.41 -0.37 20.12
N ASN A 341 -10.04 -1.45 20.81
CA ASN A 341 -10.71 -1.89 22.01
C ASN A 341 -9.76 -2.37 23.12
N ALA A 342 -10.30 -2.49 24.33
CA ALA A 342 -9.52 -2.91 25.50
C ALA A 342 -9.02 -4.37 25.42
N SER A 343 -9.79 -5.25 24.76
CA SER A 343 -9.42 -6.66 24.61
C SER A 343 -8.18 -6.86 23.75
N SER A 344 -8.06 -6.06 22.69
CA SER A 344 -6.89 -6.00 21.81
C SER A 344 -5.78 -5.09 22.34
N LYS A 345 -6.02 -4.37 23.45
CA LYS A 345 -5.11 -3.39 24.08
C LYS A 345 -4.67 -2.24 23.17
N ASN A 346 -5.47 -1.92 22.15
CA ASN A 346 -5.18 -0.89 21.14
C ASN A 346 -6.12 0.32 21.20
N ALA A 347 -6.94 0.44 22.21
CA ALA A 347 -7.97 1.47 22.34
C ALA A 347 -7.40 2.90 22.22
N SER A 348 -6.15 3.13 22.64
CA SER A 348 -5.51 4.45 22.68
C SER A 348 -4.38 4.65 21.67
N ASN A 349 -3.85 3.58 21.04
CA ASN A 349 -2.70 3.67 20.16
C ASN A 349 -3.04 3.67 18.65
N GLY A 350 -4.30 3.42 18.28
CA GLY A 350 -4.75 3.47 16.89
C GLY A 350 -4.24 2.31 16.00
N LEU A 351 -3.60 1.29 16.56
CA LEU A 351 -3.10 0.16 15.79
C LEU A 351 -4.23 -0.82 15.46
N VAL A 352 -4.85 -0.64 14.30
CA VAL A 352 -5.91 -1.53 13.81
C VAL A 352 -5.35 -2.90 13.45
N PRO A 353 -6.10 -4.00 13.62
CA PRO A 353 -5.70 -5.31 13.12
C PRO A 353 -5.63 -5.32 11.59
N ALA A 354 -4.77 -6.17 11.01
CA ALA A 354 -4.74 -6.34 9.56
C ALA A 354 -6.08 -6.88 9.01
N TRP A 355 -6.73 -7.75 9.80
CA TRP A 355 -7.99 -8.38 9.44
C TRP A 355 -8.89 -8.47 10.67
N CYS A 356 -10.18 -8.18 10.49
CA CYS A 356 -11.16 -8.27 11.56
C CYS A 356 -12.55 -8.70 11.05
N GLY A 357 -13.42 -9.06 11.97
CA GLY A 357 -14.86 -9.22 11.71
C GLY A 357 -15.60 -7.88 11.67
N SER A 358 -16.88 -7.89 11.36
CA SER A 358 -17.77 -6.72 11.43
C SER A 358 -17.93 -6.16 12.85
N ASP A 359 -17.55 -6.94 13.86
CA ASP A 359 -17.48 -6.55 15.28
C ASP A 359 -16.14 -5.84 15.63
N GLY A 360 -15.22 -5.70 14.67
CA GLY A 360 -13.90 -5.14 14.85
C GLY A 360 -12.89 -6.07 15.52
N MET A 361 -13.28 -7.27 15.95
CA MET A 361 -12.35 -8.21 16.59
C MET A 361 -11.39 -8.83 15.58
N PRO A 362 -10.09 -8.96 15.93
CA PRO A 362 -9.11 -9.60 15.06
C PRO A 362 -9.58 -10.99 14.59
N LYS A 363 -9.60 -11.23 13.30
CA LYS A 363 -10.05 -12.47 12.69
C LYS A 363 -9.21 -12.78 11.45
N SER A 364 -8.44 -13.87 11.49
CA SER A 364 -7.59 -14.27 10.37
C SER A 364 -8.42 -14.68 9.15
N PRO A 365 -7.99 -14.34 7.94
CA PRO A 365 -8.58 -14.86 6.72
C PRO A 365 -8.26 -16.35 6.56
N PRO A 366 -8.94 -17.07 5.64
CA PRO A 366 -8.69 -18.50 5.38
C PRO A 366 -7.23 -18.83 5.03
N SER A 367 -6.48 -17.86 4.53
CA SER A 367 -5.03 -17.99 4.27
C SER A 367 -4.18 -18.11 5.53
N GLY A 368 -4.75 -17.83 6.73
CA GLY A 368 -4.01 -17.87 8.00
C GLY A 368 -3.15 -16.63 8.25
N SER A 369 -3.31 -15.54 7.50
CA SER A 369 -2.55 -14.30 7.71
C SER A 369 -2.73 -13.77 9.13
N ALA A 370 -1.63 -13.26 9.70
CA ALA A 370 -1.60 -12.68 11.04
C ALA A 370 -2.47 -11.43 11.14
N THR A 371 -3.05 -11.19 12.31
CA THR A 371 -3.96 -10.07 12.56
C THR A 371 -3.31 -8.90 13.34
N ASN A 372 -2.01 -8.96 13.60
CA ASN A 372 -1.27 -7.85 14.19
C ASN A 372 -1.24 -6.62 13.25
N TYR A 373 -0.77 -5.48 13.74
CA TYR A 373 -0.49 -4.32 12.88
C TYR A 373 0.72 -4.63 12.01
N GLN A 374 0.48 -4.91 10.73
CA GLN A 374 1.47 -5.35 9.76
C GLN A 374 1.27 -4.60 8.42
N TYR A 375 1.88 -5.06 7.32
CA TYR A 375 1.90 -4.35 6.03
C TYR A 375 0.51 -3.93 5.52
N ASP A 376 -0.54 -4.74 5.71
CA ASP A 376 -1.91 -4.33 5.41
C ASP A 376 -2.32 -3.13 6.27
N SER A 377 -2.25 -3.28 7.60
CA SER A 377 -2.68 -2.25 8.54
C SER A 377 -1.96 -0.92 8.37
N ALA A 378 -0.68 -0.97 7.96
CA ALA A 378 0.18 0.21 7.85
C ALA A 378 -0.36 1.24 6.84
N ARG A 379 -1.20 0.83 5.87
CA ARG A 379 -1.84 1.72 4.90
C ARG A 379 -3.01 2.53 5.47
N THR A 380 -3.62 2.06 6.57
CA THR A 380 -4.83 2.67 7.14
C THR A 380 -4.66 4.17 7.49
N PRO A 381 -3.56 4.62 8.13
CA PRO A 381 -3.35 6.05 8.38
C PRO A 381 -3.31 6.90 7.11
N TYR A 382 -2.79 6.38 6.01
CA TYR A 382 -2.80 7.06 4.71
C TYR A 382 -4.23 7.20 4.17
N ARG A 383 -5.00 6.09 4.10
CA ARG A 383 -6.38 6.08 3.59
C ARG A 383 -7.29 7.03 4.34
N ILE A 384 -7.24 6.98 5.67
CA ILE A 384 -8.05 7.86 6.54
C ILE A 384 -7.50 9.29 6.55
N GLY A 385 -6.16 9.45 6.41
CA GLY A 385 -5.51 10.75 6.27
C GLY A 385 -5.99 11.53 5.04
N LEU A 386 -6.20 10.85 3.91
CA LEU A 386 -6.81 11.46 2.72
C LEU A 386 -8.22 12.00 3.02
N ASP A 387 -9.06 11.20 3.69
CA ASP A 387 -10.43 11.64 4.01
C ASP A 387 -10.46 12.86 4.94
N TYR A 388 -9.54 12.92 5.90
CA TYR A 388 -9.40 14.12 6.73
C TYR A 388 -8.91 15.32 5.93
N CYS A 389 -7.81 15.16 5.17
CA CYS A 389 -7.20 16.26 4.45
C CYS A 389 -8.15 16.87 3.41
N PHE A 390 -8.90 16.06 2.69
CA PHE A 390 -9.78 16.53 1.63
C PHE A 390 -11.19 16.87 2.14
N ASN A 391 -11.76 16.09 3.05
CA ASN A 391 -13.15 16.21 3.46
C ASN A 391 -13.33 16.77 4.88
N GLY A 392 -12.31 16.73 5.75
CA GLY A 392 -12.40 17.20 7.12
C GLY A 392 -13.26 16.28 8.02
N GLU A 393 -13.34 15.00 7.73
CA GLU A 393 -14.14 14.01 8.45
C GLU A 393 -13.75 13.91 9.94
N PRO A 394 -14.67 14.17 10.90
CA PRO A 394 -14.32 14.13 12.32
C PRO A 394 -13.87 12.76 12.81
N ARG A 395 -14.50 11.65 12.34
CA ARG A 395 -14.12 10.28 12.72
C ARG A 395 -12.72 9.93 12.23
N ALA A 396 -12.32 10.48 11.06
CA ALA A 396 -10.95 10.38 10.59
C ALA A 396 -9.99 11.04 11.57
N LYS A 397 -10.30 12.27 12.03
CA LYS A 397 -9.47 12.99 13.02
C LYS A 397 -9.33 12.20 14.32
N ASP A 398 -10.41 11.59 14.82
CA ASP A 398 -10.39 10.81 16.07
C ASP A 398 -9.50 9.56 15.95
N TYR A 399 -9.53 8.86 14.83
CA TYR A 399 -8.64 7.75 14.54
C TYR A 399 -7.18 8.22 14.42
N LEU A 400 -6.96 9.25 13.61
CA LEU A 400 -5.62 9.77 13.32
C LEU A 400 -4.92 10.32 14.57
N ALA A 401 -5.65 10.95 15.49
CA ALA A 401 -5.11 11.43 16.76
C ALA A 401 -4.46 10.29 17.57
N LYS A 402 -5.08 9.10 17.60
CA LYS A 402 -4.55 7.94 18.32
C LYS A 402 -3.29 7.38 17.65
N VAL A 403 -3.36 7.09 16.35
CA VAL A 403 -2.24 6.45 15.64
C VAL A 403 -1.06 7.40 15.47
N SER A 404 -1.29 8.70 15.31
CA SER A 404 -0.22 9.69 15.22
C SER A 404 0.47 9.91 16.56
N SER A 405 -0.28 9.92 17.68
CA SER A 405 0.29 9.98 19.03
C SER A 405 1.21 8.79 19.28
N PHE A 406 0.81 7.59 18.87
CA PHE A 406 1.65 6.40 19.01
C PHE A 406 2.95 6.52 18.20
N PHE A 407 2.85 6.78 16.89
CA PHE A 407 4.04 6.83 16.04
C PHE A 407 4.96 8.02 16.33
N ALA A 408 4.41 9.17 16.72
CA ALA A 408 5.21 10.30 17.17
C ALA A 408 5.96 9.97 18.48
N GLY A 409 5.33 9.20 19.38
CA GLY A 409 5.99 8.71 20.60
C GLY A 409 7.10 7.69 20.32
N VAL A 410 6.93 6.84 19.30
CA VAL A 410 7.99 5.92 18.81
C VAL A 410 9.14 6.70 18.17
N GLY A 411 8.83 7.77 17.44
CA GLY A 411 9.78 8.56 16.65
C GLY A 411 10.10 7.91 15.31
N ALA A 412 10.15 8.71 14.24
CA ALA A 412 10.29 8.24 12.85
C ALA A 412 11.50 7.30 12.63
N GLY A 413 12.58 7.51 13.40
CA GLY A 413 13.79 6.68 13.34
C GLY A 413 13.68 5.29 13.94
N SER A 414 12.67 5.08 14.78
CA SER A 414 12.47 3.85 15.55
C SER A 414 11.24 3.04 15.12
N ILE A 415 10.50 3.52 14.12
CA ILE A 415 9.38 2.77 13.54
C ILE A 415 9.94 1.49 12.92
N VAL A 416 9.31 0.35 13.24
CA VAL A 416 9.59 -0.95 12.63
C VAL A 416 8.42 -1.42 11.78
N ASP A 417 8.64 -2.43 10.93
CA ASP A 417 7.66 -2.94 9.96
C ASP A 417 6.68 -3.98 10.52
N GLY A 418 6.32 -3.82 11.77
CA GLY A 418 5.26 -4.58 12.44
C GLY A 418 5.19 -4.33 13.93
N TYR A 419 3.96 -4.43 14.45
CA TYR A 419 3.66 -4.29 15.88
C TYR A 419 2.57 -5.27 16.29
N ASN A 420 2.63 -5.75 17.53
CA ASN A 420 1.45 -6.30 18.17
C ASN A 420 0.44 -5.17 18.39
N LEU A 421 -0.84 -5.50 18.53
CA LEU A 421 -1.88 -4.48 18.71
C LEU A 421 -1.69 -3.66 20.01
N ASP A 422 -1.03 -4.20 21.03
CA ASP A 422 -0.69 -3.49 22.25
C ASP A 422 0.47 -2.45 22.11
N GLY A 423 1.02 -2.34 20.90
CA GLY A 423 2.10 -1.40 20.57
C GLY A 423 3.51 -1.96 20.75
N THR A 424 3.67 -3.21 21.21
CA THR A 424 5.01 -3.82 21.29
C THR A 424 5.54 -4.13 19.88
N PRO A 425 6.82 -3.82 19.58
CA PRO A 425 7.41 -4.10 18.28
C PRO A 425 7.34 -5.59 17.91
N ARG A 426 6.98 -5.86 16.68
CA ARG A 426 6.95 -7.20 16.08
C ARG A 426 7.44 -7.09 14.63
N PRO A 427 8.73 -6.81 14.41
CA PRO A 427 9.27 -6.69 13.06
C PRO A 427 9.05 -7.99 12.28
N ASP A 428 8.84 -7.83 10.99
CA ASP A 428 8.68 -8.97 10.08
C ASP A 428 9.95 -9.83 10.09
N PRO A 429 9.85 -11.14 10.32
CA PRO A 429 11.02 -12.02 10.35
C PRO A 429 11.79 -12.09 9.02
N ASP A 430 11.11 -11.80 7.90
CA ASP A 430 11.72 -11.76 6.57
C ASP A 430 12.36 -10.39 6.26
N SER A 431 12.27 -9.42 7.17
CA SER A 431 12.95 -8.14 7.00
C SER A 431 14.46 -8.28 7.17
N PRO A 432 15.27 -7.54 6.40
CA PRO A 432 16.73 -7.57 6.54
C PRO A 432 17.16 -7.25 7.97
N SER A 433 18.11 -8.02 8.49
CA SER A 433 18.67 -7.78 9.82
C SER A 433 19.30 -6.38 9.90
N GLY A 434 18.95 -5.61 10.93
CA GLY A 434 19.62 -4.37 11.29
C GLY A 434 18.81 -3.09 11.15
N SER A 435 17.78 -3.01 10.33
CA SER A 435 16.85 -1.89 10.30
C SER A 435 15.59 -2.26 9.52
N PRO A 436 14.66 -2.96 10.12
CA PRO A 436 13.43 -3.37 9.43
C PRO A 436 12.46 -2.17 9.33
N GLN A 437 12.83 -1.18 8.51
CA GLN A 437 12.01 -0.02 8.20
C GLN A 437 11.52 -0.08 6.78
N SER A 438 10.21 0.03 6.62
CA SER A 438 9.51 0.06 5.35
C SER A 438 8.87 1.42 5.09
N ALA A 439 8.90 1.88 3.85
CA ALA A 439 8.33 3.16 3.47
C ALA A 439 6.83 3.26 3.79
N VAL A 440 6.08 2.15 3.72
CA VAL A 440 4.66 2.13 4.06
C VAL A 440 4.42 2.44 5.54
N PHE A 441 5.25 1.95 6.46
CA PHE A 441 5.07 2.23 7.89
C PHE A 441 5.43 3.68 8.23
N VAL A 442 6.59 4.13 7.79
CA VAL A 442 7.07 5.49 8.10
C VAL A 442 6.27 6.55 7.36
N GLY A 443 6.03 6.35 6.07
CA GLY A 443 5.37 7.33 5.22
C GLY A 443 3.87 7.45 5.51
N CYS A 444 3.15 6.33 5.67
CA CYS A 444 1.73 6.39 5.99
C CYS A 444 1.47 6.96 7.38
N ALA A 445 2.36 6.69 8.37
CA ALA A 445 2.31 7.34 9.68
C ALA A 445 2.50 8.87 9.56
N ALA A 446 3.42 9.32 8.69
CA ALA A 446 3.61 10.75 8.42
C ALA A 446 2.38 11.39 7.79
N VAL A 447 1.75 10.73 6.77
CA VAL A 447 0.52 11.21 6.15
C VAL A 447 -0.62 11.27 7.17
N GLY A 448 -0.77 10.24 8.01
CA GLY A 448 -1.75 10.27 9.10
C GLY A 448 -1.55 11.43 10.06
N ALA A 449 -0.29 11.76 10.37
CA ALA A 449 0.06 12.85 11.29
C ALA A 449 -0.19 14.26 10.72
N MET A 450 -0.37 14.40 9.40
CA MET A 450 -0.68 15.70 8.79
C MET A 450 -1.97 16.35 9.31
N HIS A 451 -2.83 15.60 9.99
CA HIS A 451 -4.10 16.11 10.53
C HIS A 451 -3.92 17.17 11.63
N ASP A 452 -2.75 17.30 12.25
CA ASP A 452 -2.54 18.23 13.35
C ASP A 452 -1.09 18.76 13.37
N ALA A 453 -0.95 20.09 13.48
CA ALA A 453 0.34 20.77 13.49
C ALA A 453 1.23 20.45 14.72
N THR A 454 0.67 19.88 15.77
CA THR A 454 1.45 19.42 16.94
C THR A 454 2.44 18.32 16.56
N TYR A 455 2.21 17.60 15.46
CA TYR A 455 3.10 16.56 14.94
C TYR A 455 4.13 17.06 13.92
N GLN A 456 4.31 18.39 13.77
CA GLN A 456 5.20 18.95 12.75
C GLN A 456 6.61 18.35 12.77
N SER A 457 7.23 18.18 13.94
CA SER A 457 8.57 17.59 14.05
C SER A 457 8.62 16.15 13.56
N PHE A 458 7.61 15.34 13.94
CA PHE A 458 7.49 13.97 13.48
C PHE A 458 7.30 13.88 11.96
N ILE A 459 6.45 14.76 11.39
CA ILE A 459 6.20 14.84 9.95
C ILE A 459 7.49 15.19 9.19
N ASP A 460 8.26 16.19 9.68
CA ASP A 460 9.52 16.62 9.08
C ASP A 460 10.57 15.48 9.07
N ASP A 461 10.71 14.78 10.21
CA ASP A 461 11.65 13.67 10.36
C ASP A 461 11.26 12.47 9.47
N ALA A 462 9.98 12.09 9.48
CA ALA A 462 9.47 10.98 8.68
C ALA A 462 9.59 11.27 7.18
N TYR A 463 9.24 12.48 6.75
CA TYR A 463 9.45 12.93 5.37
C TYR A 463 10.90 12.79 4.94
N THR A 464 11.84 13.30 5.74
CA THR A 464 13.27 13.23 5.43
C THR A 464 13.71 11.78 5.21
N ARG A 465 13.23 10.84 6.02
CA ARG A 465 13.54 9.41 5.88
C ARG A 465 12.94 8.80 4.62
N VAL A 466 11.67 9.07 4.34
CA VAL A 466 11.02 8.55 3.12
C VAL A 466 11.69 9.10 1.87
N ALA A 467 12.08 10.39 1.86
CA ALA A 467 12.71 11.06 0.74
C ALA A 467 14.10 10.49 0.37
N THR A 468 14.76 9.74 1.29
CA THR A 468 16.01 9.03 0.95
C THR A 468 15.83 7.91 -0.06
N GLY A 469 14.61 7.33 -0.18
CA GLY A 469 14.32 6.17 -1.01
C GLY A 469 14.97 4.87 -0.54
N THR A 470 15.42 4.80 0.72
CA THR A 470 16.18 3.65 1.27
C THR A 470 15.35 2.72 2.17
N LEU A 471 14.09 3.06 2.46
CA LEU A 471 13.19 2.26 3.30
C LEU A 471 12.57 1.10 2.52
N LEU A 472 13.38 0.14 2.12
CA LEU A 472 13.04 -0.94 1.18
C LEU A 472 12.99 -2.33 1.83
N ALA A 473 12.77 -2.41 3.13
CA ALA A 473 12.67 -3.68 3.85
C ALA A 473 11.65 -4.62 3.18
N ARG A 474 11.97 -5.90 3.09
CA ARG A 474 11.16 -6.99 2.56
C ARG A 474 10.83 -6.93 1.06
N SER A 475 10.08 -5.95 0.57
CA SER A 475 9.60 -5.89 -0.81
C SER A 475 9.92 -4.56 -1.47
N ARG A 476 10.78 -4.61 -2.49
CA ARG A 476 11.16 -3.44 -3.28
C ARG A 476 9.97 -2.82 -4.01
N TYR A 477 9.18 -3.65 -4.69
CA TYR A 477 7.95 -3.23 -5.38
C TYR A 477 7.04 -2.43 -4.47
N TYR A 478 6.71 -3.01 -3.32
CA TYR A 478 5.76 -2.42 -2.38
C TYR A 478 6.29 -1.10 -1.80
N ASN A 479 7.53 -1.12 -1.33
CA ASN A 479 8.12 0.06 -0.70
C ASN A 479 8.45 1.19 -1.68
N LEU A 480 8.84 0.90 -2.93
CA LEU A 480 9.02 1.94 -3.95
C LEU A 480 7.67 2.60 -4.31
N SER A 481 6.60 1.81 -4.44
CA SER A 481 5.25 2.33 -4.67
C SER A 481 4.82 3.24 -3.52
N TRP A 482 4.98 2.79 -2.27
CA TRP A 482 4.60 3.59 -1.10
C TRP A 482 5.54 4.76 -0.84
N THR A 483 6.82 4.70 -1.22
CA THR A 483 7.70 5.88 -1.22
C THR A 483 7.13 6.97 -2.12
N ALA A 484 6.76 6.63 -3.36
CA ALA A 484 6.24 7.60 -4.31
C ALA A 484 4.86 8.15 -3.90
N LEU A 485 3.91 7.29 -3.48
CA LEU A 485 2.58 7.71 -3.03
C LEU A 485 2.65 8.64 -1.80
N ASN A 486 3.45 8.27 -0.80
CA ASN A 486 3.63 9.10 0.39
C ASN A 486 4.27 10.44 0.06
N LEU A 487 5.31 10.48 -0.79
CA LEU A 487 5.96 11.73 -1.18
C LEU A 487 5.03 12.61 -2.01
N LEU A 488 4.22 12.06 -2.89
CA LEU A 488 3.19 12.84 -3.60
C LEU A 488 2.24 13.52 -2.61
N MET A 489 1.74 12.80 -1.62
CA MET A 489 0.84 13.37 -0.60
C MET A 489 1.56 14.40 0.28
N LEU A 490 2.73 14.07 0.83
CA LEU A 490 3.51 14.92 1.73
C LEU A 490 4.03 16.20 1.04
N THR A 491 4.13 16.22 -0.27
CA THR A 491 4.55 17.41 -1.03
C THR A 491 3.38 18.26 -1.57
N GLY A 492 2.13 17.76 -1.43
CA GLY A 492 0.94 18.42 -1.97
C GLY A 492 0.77 18.21 -3.48
N ASN A 493 1.28 17.08 -3.98
CA ASN A 493 1.18 16.70 -5.39
C ASN A 493 0.25 15.49 -5.64
N PHE A 494 -0.37 14.99 -4.57
CA PHE A 494 -1.45 14.02 -4.63
C PHE A 494 -2.73 14.74 -4.19
N ALA A 495 -3.53 15.16 -5.15
CA ALA A 495 -4.67 16.03 -4.90
C ALA A 495 -5.96 15.45 -5.49
N GLU A 496 -7.08 15.82 -4.88
CA GLU A 496 -8.37 15.71 -5.53
C GLU A 496 -8.48 16.79 -6.59
N TYR A 497 -8.42 16.39 -7.84
CA TYR A 497 -8.67 17.34 -8.91
C TYR A 497 -10.16 17.71 -8.93
N PRO A 498 -10.51 19.01 -9.09
CA PRO A 498 -11.88 19.42 -9.21
C PRO A 498 -12.52 18.82 -10.48
N ASN A 499 -13.84 18.71 -10.47
CA ASN A 499 -14.59 18.34 -11.67
C ASN A 499 -14.31 19.31 -12.82
N PRO A 500 -14.29 18.82 -14.06
CA PRO A 500 -14.11 19.62 -15.24
C PRO A 500 -15.14 20.72 -15.41
#